data_ac6bde11ae85cf956c9d56df22ccb0b5
#
_entry.id   ac6bde11ae85cf956c9d56df22ccb0b5
#
_cell.length_a   1.000
_cell.length_b   1.000
_cell.length_c   1.000
_cell.angle_alpha   90.00
_cell.angle_beta   90.00
_cell.angle_gamma   90.00
#
_symmetry.space_group_name_H-M   'P 1'
#
loop_
_entity.id
_entity.type
_entity.pdbx_description
1 polymer ?
#
loop_
_entity_poly.entity_id
_entity_poly.type
_entity_poly.pdbx_seq_one_letter_code
_entity_poly.pdbx_strand_id
1 'polypeptide(L)'
;MNILPHRNSMLLLDEAWLDEDGNARGSYLARGDEWFFDGHFPGNPVMPGVVQCEIIAQASCMLFDRELAGKTAYYAGMDKVRFRRMVRPGETLQVKASLLRQKLNMYVVKGEAGVDGEICASGEFSFIIAQ
;
A
#
# COMPACT_ATOMS: atom_id res chain seq x y z
N MET A 1 9.27 -7.18 6.96
CA MET A 1 7.79 -7.27 7.17
C MET A 1 7.41 -7.28 8.64
N ASN A 2 8.35 -7.54 9.54
CA ASN A 2 8.05 -7.58 10.97
C ASN A 2 7.65 -6.23 11.56
N ILE A 3 7.98 -5.14 10.89
CA ILE A 3 7.64 -3.79 11.36
C ILE A 3 6.16 -3.47 11.21
N LEU A 4 5.45 -4.20 10.32
CA LEU A 4 4.03 -3.95 10.09
C LEU A 4 3.21 -4.58 11.23
N PRO A 5 2.24 -3.82 11.78
CA PRO A 5 1.31 -4.39 12.76
C PRO A 5 0.26 -5.30 12.12
N HIS A 6 0.10 -5.21 10.82
CA HIS A 6 -0.90 -6.00 10.08
C HIS A 6 -0.55 -7.48 10.11
N ARG A 7 -1.55 -8.33 10.28
CA ARG A 7 -1.37 -9.79 10.30
C ARG A 7 -2.57 -10.46 9.65
N ASN A 8 -2.36 -11.69 9.21
CA ASN A 8 -3.41 -12.53 8.65
C ASN A 8 -4.07 -11.84 7.44
N SER A 9 -5.39 -11.74 7.44
CA SER A 9 -6.14 -11.18 6.30
C SER A 9 -5.86 -9.70 6.06
N MET A 10 -5.32 -8.98 7.03
CA MET A 10 -4.99 -7.56 6.88
C MET A 10 -3.56 -7.31 6.44
N LEU A 11 -2.74 -8.34 6.32
CA LEU A 11 -1.40 -8.19 5.75
C LEU A 11 -1.49 -8.39 4.25
N LEU A 12 -1.39 -7.30 3.50
CA LEU A 12 -1.61 -7.27 2.06
C LEU A 12 -0.33 -7.01 1.27
N LEU A 13 0.75 -7.66 1.69
CA LEU A 13 2.03 -7.61 0.99
C LEU A 13 2.69 -8.98 1.04
N ASP A 14 3.26 -9.38 -0.08
CA ASP A 14 4.13 -10.55 -0.13
C ASP A 14 5.56 -10.17 0.20
N GLU A 15 6.01 -9.00 -0.30
CA GLU A 15 7.35 -8.47 -0.04
C GLU A 15 7.30 -6.96 0.10
N ALA A 16 8.22 -6.41 0.90
CA ALA A 16 8.42 -4.97 1.01
C ALA A 16 9.89 -4.70 1.33
N TRP A 17 10.46 -3.65 0.73
CA TRP A 17 11.87 -3.29 0.91
C TRP A 17 12.09 -1.81 0.60
N LEU A 18 13.28 -1.30 0.98
CA LEU A 18 13.75 0.01 0.52
C LEU A 18 14.70 -0.24 -0.65
N ASP A 19 14.54 0.53 -1.74
CA ASP A 19 15.45 0.42 -2.87
C ASP A 19 16.68 1.30 -2.68
N GLU A 20 17.57 1.29 -3.67
CA GLU A 20 18.83 2.04 -3.61
C GLU A 20 18.62 3.55 -3.49
N ASP A 21 17.51 4.05 -4.00
CA ASP A 21 17.17 5.47 -3.98
C ASP A 21 16.44 5.88 -2.70
N GLY A 22 16.24 4.94 -1.77
CA GLY A 22 15.52 5.21 -0.53
C GLY A 22 14.01 5.22 -0.67
N ASN A 23 13.48 4.73 -1.78
CA ASN A 23 12.04 4.60 -1.98
C ASN A 23 11.56 3.28 -1.41
N ALA A 24 10.33 3.27 -0.90
CA ALA A 24 9.69 2.03 -0.48
C ALA A 24 9.18 1.29 -1.69
N ARG A 25 9.36 -0.02 -1.68
CA ARG A 25 8.85 -0.93 -2.70
C ARG A 25 8.04 -2.02 -2.04
N GLY A 26 7.09 -2.56 -2.78
CA GLY A 26 6.31 -3.69 -2.31
C GLY A 26 5.71 -4.46 -3.46
N SER A 27 5.31 -5.69 -3.21
CA SER A 27 4.61 -6.51 -4.19
C SER A 27 3.53 -7.34 -3.53
N TYR A 28 2.45 -7.58 -4.26
CA TYR A 28 1.35 -8.41 -3.82
C TYR A 28 0.74 -9.14 -5.01
N LEU A 29 0.73 -10.46 -4.98
CA LEU A 29 0.06 -11.28 -5.97
C LEU A 29 -1.41 -11.45 -5.59
N ALA A 30 -2.30 -10.94 -6.43
CA ALA A 30 -3.74 -11.16 -6.25
C ALA A 30 -4.06 -12.59 -6.62
N ARG A 31 -4.48 -13.40 -5.65
CA ARG A 31 -4.67 -14.84 -5.85
C ARG A 31 -6.08 -15.19 -6.33
N GLY A 32 -7.08 -14.41 -5.89
CA GLY A 32 -8.45 -14.59 -6.31
C GLY A 32 -9.37 -15.14 -5.23
N ASP A 33 -8.80 -15.73 -4.18
CA ASP A 33 -9.57 -16.28 -3.06
C ASP A 33 -9.57 -15.35 -1.84
N GLU A 34 -8.98 -14.17 -1.97
CA GLU A 34 -8.97 -13.20 -0.88
C GLU A 34 -10.38 -12.69 -0.61
N TRP A 35 -10.63 -12.33 0.66
CA TRP A 35 -11.95 -11.88 1.11
C TRP A 35 -12.47 -10.67 0.32
N PHE A 36 -11.58 -9.78 -0.15
CA PHE A 36 -12.01 -8.58 -0.87
C PHE A 36 -12.48 -8.85 -2.29
N PHE A 37 -12.24 -10.03 -2.83
CA PHE A 37 -12.81 -10.40 -4.14
C PHE A 37 -14.21 -10.99 -4.01
N ASP A 38 -14.60 -11.42 -2.82
CA ASP A 38 -15.91 -12.01 -2.59
C ASP A 38 -16.99 -10.93 -2.78
N GLY A 39 -17.80 -11.10 -3.81
CA GLY A 39 -18.85 -10.14 -4.11
C GLY A 39 -18.43 -8.86 -4.81
N HIS A 40 -17.16 -8.69 -5.15
CA HIS A 40 -16.69 -7.46 -5.80
C HIS A 40 -15.99 -7.76 -7.13
N PHE A 41 -16.65 -8.11 -8.16
CA PHE A 41 -18.10 -8.24 -8.33
C PHE A 41 -18.39 -9.69 -8.73
N PRO A 42 -19.60 -10.25 -8.48
CA PRO A 42 -19.90 -11.63 -8.85
C PRO A 42 -19.68 -11.87 -10.35
N GLY A 43 -18.86 -12.90 -10.66
CA GLY A 43 -18.53 -13.24 -12.06
C GLY A 43 -17.52 -12.29 -12.71
N ASN A 44 -17.09 -11.23 -12.03
CA ASN A 44 -16.11 -10.28 -12.56
C ASN A 44 -15.27 -9.75 -11.39
N PRO A 45 -14.40 -10.57 -10.81
CA PRO A 45 -13.66 -10.17 -9.61
C PRO A 45 -12.63 -9.10 -9.94
N VAL A 46 -12.68 -8.00 -9.20
CA VAL A 46 -11.69 -6.93 -9.28
C VAL A 46 -11.32 -6.50 -7.87
N MET A 47 -10.07 -6.11 -7.69
CA MET A 47 -9.60 -5.61 -6.39
C MET A 47 -10.23 -4.23 -6.12
N PRO A 48 -10.90 -4.04 -4.97
CA PRO A 48 -11.42 -2.72 -4.64
C PRO A 48 -10.31 -1.67 -4.59
N GLY A 49 -10.62 -0.46 -5.07
CA GLY A 49 -9.63 0.62 -5.08
C GLY A 49 -9.07 0.93 -3.70
N VAL A 50 -9.91 0.84 -2.66
CA VAL A 50 -9.43 1.09 -1.29
C VAL A 50 -8.42 0.04 -0.83
N VAL A 51 -8.50 -1.18 -1.36
CA VAL A 51 -7.51 -2.22 -1.06
C VAL A 51 -6.17 -1.87 -1.73
N GLN A 52 -6.19 -1.33 -2.95
CA GLN A 52 -4.96 -0.84 -3.59
C GLN A 52 -4.31 0.25 -2.74
N CYS A 53 -5.10 1.18 -2.20
CA CYS A 53 -4.59 2.22 -1.31
C CYS A 53 -3.97 1.62 -0.05
N GLU A 54 -4.59 0.60 0.51
CA GLU A 54 -4.06 -0.06 1.69
C GLU A 54 -2.73 -0.77 1.40
N ILE A 55 -2.61 -1.40 0.24
CA ILE A 55 -1.35 -2.03 -0.17
C ILE A 55 -0.24 -0.98 -0.29
N ILE A 56 -0.55 0.18 -0.90
CA ILE A 56 0.41 1.28 -0.99
C ILE A 56 0.82 1.75 0.40
N ALA A 57 -0.16 1.91 1.29
CA ALA A 57 0.11 2.37 2.65
C ALA A 57 1.01 1.41 3.42
N GLN A 58 0.75 0.11 3.30
CA GLN A 58 1.55 -0.89 3.99
C GLN A 58 3.00 -0.88 3.48
N ALA A 59 3.20 -0.83 2.17
CA ALA A 59 4.55 -0.74 1.60
C ALA A 59 5.25 0.54 2.05
N SER A 60 4.53 1.65 2.17
CA SER A 60 5.07 2.94 2.58
C SER A 60 5.68 2.90 3.98
N CYS A 61 5.26 1.97 4.83
CA CYS A 61 5.80 1.84 6.17
C CYS A 61 7.31 1.58 6.19
N MET A 62 7.87 1.07 5.09
CA MET A 62 9.31 0.89 4.98
C MET A 62 10.07 2.20 5.05
N LEU A 63 9.43 3.33 4.71
CA LEU A 63 10.05 4.65 4.72
C LEU A 63 10.32 5.17 6.14
N PHE A 64 9.61 4.64 7.12
CA PHE A 64 9.72 5.10 8.51
C PHE A 64 9.76 3.91 9.48
N ASP A 65 10.48 2.86 9.11
CA ASP A 65 10.56 1.65 9.91
C ASP A 65 11.14 1.88 11.30
N ARG A 66 12.12 2.79 11.42
CA ARG A 66 12.74 3.12 12.71
C ARG A 66 11.75 3.79 13.64
N GLU A 67 11.03 4.78 13.09
CA GLU A 67 10.04 5.55 13.86
C GLU A 67 8.84 4.69 14.22
N LEU A 68 8.59 3.64 13.44
CA LEU A 68 7.44 2.78 13.65
C LEU A 68 7.66 1.72 14.72
N ALA A 69 8.91 1.49 15.13
CA ALA A 69 9.22 0.44 16.11
C ALA A 69 8.44 0.65 17.40
N GLY A 70 7.61 -0.33 17.76
CA GLY A 70 6.76 -0.26 18.95
C GLY A 70 5.58 0.70 18.85
N LYS A 71 5.31 1.23 17.67
CA LYS A 71 4.24 2.19 17.44
C LYS A 71 3.35 1.73 16.30
N THR A 72 2.31 2.49 16.03
CA THR A 72 1.38 2.21 14.94
C THR A 72 1.27 3.42 14.02
N ALA A 73 1.20 3.16 12.72
CA ALA A 73 0.93 4.19 11.73
C ALA A 73 -0.58 4.24 11.47
N TYR A 74 -1.18 5.39 11.69
CA TYR A 74 -2.59 5.62 11.43
C TYR A 74 -2.76 6.52 10.21
N TYR A 75 -3.76 6.25 9.39
CA TYR A 75 -4.10 7.17 8.32
C TYR A 75 -4.51 8.52 8.90
N ALA A 76 -3.94 9.60 8.37
CA ALA A 76 -4.38 10.96 8.66
C ALA A 76 -5.15 11.55 7.50
N GLY A 77 -4.89 11.10 6.28
CA GLY A 77 -5.61 11.57 5.12
C GLY A 77 -5.08 10.97 3.83
N MET A 78 -5.85 11.21 2.77
CA MET A 78 -5.47 10.85 1.40
C MET A 78 -5.81 12.04 0.51
N ASP A 79 -4.98 12.29 -0.49
CA ASP A 79 -5.18 13.39 -1.41
C ASP A 79 -4.75 12.99 -2.81
N LYS A 80 -5.38 13.56 -3.81
CA LYS A 80 -5.05 13.34 -5.22
C LYS A 80 -5.06 11.88 -5.64
N VAL A 81 -5.94 11.08 -5.03
CA VAL A 81 -6.04 9.66 -5.34
C VAL A 81 -6.68 9.48 -6.70
N ARG A 82 -6.08 8.64 -7.52
CA ARG A 82 -6.58 8.30 -8.85
C ARG A 82 -6.51 6.80 -9.07
N PHE A 83 -7.57 6.26 -9.65
CA PHE A 83 -7.64 4.86 -10.05
C PHE A 83 -7.71 4.81 -11.57
N ARG A 84 -6.75 4.16 -12.20
CA ARG A 84 -6.59 4.17 -13.67
C ARG A 84 -6.78 2.82 -14.32
N ARG A 85 -6.63 1.73 -13.55
CA ARG A 85 -6.70 0.39 -14.07
C ARG A 85 -7.15 -0.56 -12.97
N MET A 86 -8.04 -1.46 -13.31
CA MET A 86 -8.50 -2.50 -12.39
C MET A 86 -7.43 -3.57 -12.22
N VAL A 87 -7.37 -4.16 -11.03
CA VAL A 87 -6.48 -5.29 -10.72
C VAL A 87 -7.34 -6.53 -10.54
N ARG A 88 -6.98 -7.60 -11.24
CA ARG A 88 -7.72 -8.86 -11.26
C ARG A 88 -6.88 -9.99 -10.68
N PRO A 89 -7.54 -11.09 -10.29
CA PRO A 89 -6.80 -12.28 -9.83
C PRO A 89 -5.74 -12.70 -10.83
N GLY A 90 -4.59 -13.14 -10.32
CA GLY A 90 -3.45 -13.56 -11.13
C GLY A 90 -2.47 -12.45 -11.43
N GLU A 91 -2.81 -11.20 -11.16
CA GLU A 91 -1.93 -10.06 -11.42
C GLU A 91 -1.14 -9.71 -10.17
N THR A 92 0.12 -9.31 -10.37
CA THR A 92 0.99 -8.86 -9.28
C THR A 92 1.03 -7.34 -9.26
N LEU A 93 0.60 -6.77 -8.16
CA LEU A 93 0.64 -5.33 -7.95
C LEU A 93 2.00 -4.96 -7.37
N GLN A 94 2.68 -4.01 -8.00
CA GLN A 94 3.96 -3.51 -7.55
C GLN A 94 3.82 -2.08 -7.09
N VAL A 95 4.43 -1.78 -5.95
CA VAL A 95 4.29 -0.48 -5.29
C VAL A 95 5.62 0.26 -5.27
N LYS A 96 5.54 1.56 -5.47
CA LYS A 96 6.65 2.48 -5.22
C LYS A 96 6.11 3.67 -4.43
N ALA A 97 6.80 4.02 -3.35
CA ALA A 97 6.41 5.16 -2.53
C ALA A 97 7.64 5.94 -2.09
N SER A 98 7.52 7.25 -2.08
CA SER A 98 8.59 8.15 -1.65
C SER A 98 8.06 9.15 -0.63
N LEU A 99 8.92 9.55 0.30
CA LEU A 99 8.54 10.53 1.32
C LEU A 99 8.52 11.91 0.68
N LEU A 100 7.37 12.59 0.78
CA LEU A 100 7.23 13.96 0.29
C LEU A 100 7.63 14.96 1.36
N ARG A 101 7.15 14.75 2.59
CA ARG A 101 7.46 15.65 3.70
C ARG A 101 7.12 14.98 5.02
N GLN A 102 7.72 15.50 6.06
CA GLN A 102 7.52 15.04 7.43
C GLN A 102 7.48 16.25 8.34
N LYS A 103 6.56 16.26 9.29
CA LYS A 103 6.50 17.28 10.32
C LYS A 103 6.06 16.62 11.61
N LEU A 104 6.94 16.64 12.63
CA LEU A 104 6.70 15.94 13.90
C LEU A 104 6.44 14.46 13.62
N ASN A 105 5.30 13.94 14.06
CA ASN A 105 4.95 12.53 13.86
C ASN A 105 4.06 12.31 12.64
N MET A 106 3.89 13.33 11.79
CA MET A 106 3.12 13.20 10.55
C MET A 106 4.04 13.02 9.35
N TYR A 107 3.73 12.02 8.53
CA TYR A 107 4.49 11.67 7.33
C TYR A 107 3.56 11.70 6.14
N VAL A 108 3.98 12.35 5.07
CA VAL A 108 3.22 12.38 3.81
C VAL A 108 4.05 11.71 2.74
N VAL A 109 3.48 10.70 2.10
CA VAL A 109 4.16 9.95 1.06
C VAL A 109 3.41 10.09 -0.25
N LYS A 110 4.16 10.04 -1.35
CA LYS A 110 3.61 9.90 -2.70
C LYS A 110 3.77 8.45 -3.08
N GLY A 111 2.66 7.78 -3.39
CA GLY A 111 2.67 6.36 -3.69
C GLY A 111 1.94 6.02 -4.97
N GLU A 112 2.38 4.95 -5.60
CA GLU A 112 1.73 4.40 -6.77
C GLU A 112 1.82 2.89 -6.76
N ALA A 113 0.85 2.25 -7.41
CA ALA A 113 0.83 0.81 -7.58
C ALA A 113 0.48 0.50 -9.02
N GLY A 114 1.11 -0.52 -9.58
CA GLY A 114 0.91 -0.88 -10.97
C GLY A 114 1.11 -2.35 -11.25
N VAL A 115 0.64 -2.77 -12.43
CA VAL A 115 0.79 -4.13 -12.93
C VAL A 115 1.49 -4.05 -14.27
N ASP A 116 2.61 -4.78 -14.41
CA ASP A 116 3.39 -4.85 -15.66
C ASP A 116 3.77 -3.46 -16.18
N GLY A 117 4.13 -2.54 -15.27
CA GLY A 117 4.54 -1.20 -15.65
C GLY A 117 3.40 -0.23 -15.90
N GLU A 118 2.17 -0.67 -15.81
CA GLU A 118 0.98 0.17 -16.01
C GLU A 118 0.42 0.59 -14.65
N ILE A 119 0.32 1.91 -14.43
CA ILE A 119 -0.17 2.44 -13.15
C ILE A 119 -1.65 2.10 -12.97
N CYS A 120 -1.98 1.51 -11.83
CA CYS A 120 -3.36 1.17 -11.46
C CYS A 120 -3.95 2.20 -10.50
N ALA A 121 -3.14 2.65 -9.54
CA ALA A 121 -3.57 3.63 -8.54
C ALA A 121 -2.40 4.50 -8.15
N SER A 122 -2.69 5.75 -7.77
CA SER A 122 -1.67 6.68 -7.28
C SER A 122 -2.32 7.67 -6.33
N GLY A 123 -1.51 8.33 -5.50
CA GLY A 123 -2.01 9.36 -4.59
C GLY A 123 -0.97 9.81 -3.59
N GLU A 124 -1.40 10.72 -2.73
CA GLU A 124 -0.63 11.17 -1.58
C GLU A 124 -1.31 10.65 -0.31
N PHE A 125 -0.53 10.07 0.57
CA PHE A 125 -1.05 9.39 1.75
C PHE A 125 -0.36 9.96 2.99
N SER A 126 -1.16 10.35 3.97
CA SER A 126 -0.65 10.95 5.20
C SER A 126 -0.84 9.99 6.36
N PHE A 127 0.18 9.88 7.20
CA PHE A 127 0.16 8.98 8.36
C PHE A 127 0.62 9.71 9.60
N ILE A 128 0.05 9.34 10.74
CA ILE A 128 0.53 9.76 12.05
C ILE A 128 1.06 8.52 12.75
N ILE A 129 2.29 8.61 13.27
CA ILE A 129 2.91 7.53 14.02
C ILE A 129 2.72 7.81 15.50
N ALA A 130 2.03 6.90 16.20
CA ALA A 130 1.70 7.06 17.61
C ALA A 130 1.65 5.72 18.31
N GLN A 131 1.65 5.76 19.65
CA GLN A 131 1.57 4.56 20.49
C GLN A 131 0.26 3.77 20.30
#